data_8bd4647fd67e96a6208dfdb3cb00e5aa
#
_entry.id   8bd4647fd67e96a6208dfdb3cb00e5aa
#
_cell.length_a   1.000
_cell.length_b   1.000
_cell.length_c   1.000
_cell.angle_alpha   90.00
_cell.angle_beta   90.00
_cell.angle_gamma   90.00
#
_symmetry.space_group_name_H-M   'P 1'
#
loop_
_entity.id
_entity.type
_entity.pdbx_description
1 polymer ?
#
loop_
_entity_poly.entity_id
_entity_poly.type
_entity_poly.pdbx_seq_one_letter_code
_entity_poly.pdbx_strand_id
1 'polypeptide(L)'
;MASLNRIVMQQVSRRWLRALDVEEMDAAEISGKYGHRYRFRSYTRFRYPKYDICNGPYTGEGGAVLQFDIILANQVWEHLDRPYAAIRHVREMLRPDGWFWLAVPFYIPYHGDPVDCSRWSARGLKNLLIEAGFHEDRITARQWGNRAAAARNLEADWPPAHDPDTDDLTNDPQFPICTWALAQK
;
A
#
# COMPACT_ATOMS: atom_id res chain seq x y z
N MET A 1 14.49 -8.19 11.53
CA MET A 1 14.00 -7.03 12.29
C MET A 1 12.96 -6.29 11.44
N ALA A 2 12.05 -5.53 12.05
CA ALA A 2 11.11 -4.68 11.32
C ALA A 2 11.87 -3.47 10.75
N SER A 3 11.49 -2.98 9.57
CA SER A 3 12.07 -1.75 9.03
C SER A 3 11.50 -0.52 9.73
N LEU A 4 12.36 0.43 10.12
CA LEU A 4 11.96 1.73 10.68
C LEU A 4 10.97 2.45 9.75
N ASN A 5 11.21 2.40 8.45
CA ASN A 5 10.37 3.06 7.44
C ASN A 5 8.92 2.56 7.41
N ARG A 6 8.62 1.39 7.98
CA ARG A 6 7.32 0.73 7.87
C ARG A 6 6.65 0.45 9.21
N ILE A 7 7.34 0.63 10.35
CA ILE A 7 6.83 0.18 11.66
C ILE A 7 5.52 0.88 12.03
N VAL A 8 5.44 2.20 11.91
CA VAL A 8 4.23 2.97 12.27
C VAL A 8 3.09 2.67 11.28
N MET A 9 3.37 2.64 9.97
CA MET A 9 2.40 2.23 8.96
C MET A 9 1.81 0.85 9.29
N GLN A 10 2.66 -0.14 9.65
CA GLN A 10 2.21 -1.49 10.00
C GLN A 10 1.35 -1.51 11.26
N GLN A 11 1.70 -0.73 12.28
CA GLN A 11 0.90 -0.63 13.52
C GLN A 11 -0.48 -0.02 13.27
N VAL A 12 -0.55 1.06 12.49
CA VAL A 12 -1.81 1.73 12.15
C VAL A 12 -2.67 0.85 11.25
N SER A 13 -2.08 0.29 10.20
CA SER A 13 -2.79 -0.57 9.24
C SER A 13 -3.34 -1.84 9.91
N ARG A 14 -2.61 -2.40 10.89
CA ARG A 14 -3.11 -3.54 11.66
C ARG A 14 -4.40 -3.20 12.41
N ARG A 15 -4.49 -1.99 13.00
CA ARG A 15 -5.72 -1.54 13.66
C ARG A 15 -6.87 -1.35 12.67
N TRP A 16 -6.58 -0.74 11.51
CA TRP A 16 -7.59 -0.53 10.48
C TRP A 16 -8.15 -1.86 9.95
N LEU A 17 -7.27 -2.78 9.56
CA LEU A 17 -7.69 -4.04 8.96
C LEU A 17 -8.40 -4.96 9.97
N ARG A 18 -8.02 -4.92 11.24
CA ARG A 18 -8.75 -5.65 12.30
C ARG A 18 -10.17 -5.13 12.55
N ALA A 19 -10.41 -3.86 12.28
CA ALA A 19 -11.73 -3.25 12.42
C ALA A 19 -12.68 -3.55 11.25
N LEU A 20 -12.20 -4.23 10.20
CA LEU A 20 -12.98 -4.55 8.99
C LEU A 20 -13.50 -6.00 8.95
N ASP A 21 -13.36 -6.78 10.03
CA ASP A 21 -13.76 -8.20 10.05
C ASP A 21 -13.20 -8.98 8.85
N VAL A 22 -11.92 -8.82 8.57
CA VAL A 22 -11.25 -9.37 7.38
C VAL A 22 -11.34 -10.89 7.26
N GLU A 23 -11.69 -11.61 8.32
CA GLU A 23 -11.86 -13.06 8.31
C GLU A 23 -13.02 -13.52 7.41
N GLU A 24 -13.98 -12.64 7.15
CA GLU A 24 -15.11 -12.89 6.25
C GLU A 24 -14.85 -12.42 4.80
N MET A 25 -13.65 -11.93 4.50
CA MET A 25 -13.34 -11.30 3.22
C MET A 25 -12.54 -12.22 2.30
N ASP A 26 -12.87 -12.17 1.01
CA ASP A 26 -12.01 -12.66 -0.07
C ASP A 26 -10.98 -11.59 -0.40
N ALA A 27 -9.71 -11.90 -0.15
CA ALA A 27 -8.63 -10.95 -0.29
C ALA A 27 -7.73 -11.25 -1.49
N ALA A 28 -7.27 -10.17 -2.14
CA ALA A 28 -6.19 -10.24 -3.11
C ALA A 28 -4.99 -9.41 -2.66
N GLU A 29 -3.79 -9.80 -3.03
CA GLU A 29 -2.61 -8.96 -2.85
C GLU A 29 -1.80 -8.86 -4.15
N ILE A 30 -1.47 -7.61 -4.52
CA ILE A 30 -0.67 -7.30 -5.70
C ILE A 30 0.79 -7.34 -5.31
N SER A 31 1.54 -8.27 -5.89
CA SER A 31 3.00 -8.47 -5.77
C SER A 31 3.57 -8.70 -4.37
N GLY A 32 2.87 -8.36 -3.31
CA GLY A 32 3.33 -8.40 -1.92
C GLY A 32 3.12 -9.75 -1.22
N LYS A 33 3.32 -9.71 0.10
CA LYS A 33 2.99 -10.78 1.05
C LYS A 33 2.54 -10.24 2.41
N TYR A 34 2.07 -9.00 2.43
CA TYR A 34 1.66 -8.32 3.65
C TYR A 34 0.43 -8.98 4.28
N GLY A 35 -0.48 -9.48 3.43
CA GLY A 35 -1.71 -10.15 3.82
C GLY A 35 -1.51 -11.46 4.59
N HIS A 36 -0.35 -12.12 4.50
CA HIS A 36 -0.05 -13.33 5.30
C HIS A 36 -0.14 -13.12 6.82
N ARG A 37 -0.21 -11.88 7.28
CA ARG A 37 -0.34 -11.52 8.70
C ARG A 37 -1.77 -11.57 9.22
N TYR A 38 -2.73 -11.81 8.33
CA TYR A 38 -4.16 -11.79 8.62
C TYR A 38 -4.79 -13.12 8.20
N ARG A 39 -5.87 -13.47 8.85
CA ARG A 39 -6.73 -14.58 8.44
C ARG A 39 -7.85 -13.99 7.59
N PHE A 40 -7.88 -14.34 6.31
CA PHE A 40 -8.96 -14.02 5.39
C PHE A 40 -9.78 -15.27 5.11
N ARG A 41 -11.02 -15.14 4.64
CA ARG A 41 -11.81 -16.26 4.13
C ARG A 41 -11.07 -16.93 2.97
N SER A 42 -10.60 -16.14 2.03
CA SER A 42 -9.65 -16.58 0.99
C SER A 42 -8.58 -15.52 0.74
N TYR A 43 -7.40 -15.95 0.31
CA TYR A 43 -6.29 -15.02 0.05
C TYR A 43 -5.51 -15.43 -1.18
N THR A 44 -5.57 -14.60 -2.24
CA THR A 44 -4.90 -14.84 -3.52
C THR A 44 -3.81 -13.79 -3.76
N ARG A 45 -2.63 -14.24 -4.18
CA ARG A 45 -1.50 -13.36 -4.52
C ARG A 45 -1.25 -13.35 -6.01
N PHE A 46 -1.20 -12.16 -6.57
CA PHE A 46 -0.90 -11.91 -7.98
C PHE A 46 0.50 -11.33 -8.12
N ARG A 47 1.45 -12.11 -8.64
CA ARG A 47 2.86 -11.73 -8.71
C ARG A 47 3.26 -11.22 -10.08
N TYR A 48 3.95 -10.06 -10.11
CA TYR A 48 4.68 -9.60 -11.28
C TYR A 48 5.83 -10.59 -11.60
N PRO A 49 6.22 -10.82 -12.87
CA PRO A 49 5.67 -10.21 -14.09
C PRO A 49 4.45 -10.94 -14.65
N LYS A 50 4.05 -12.09 -14.11
CA LYS A 50 2.89 -12.86 -14.62
C LYS A 50 1.59 -12.04 -14.56
N TYR A 51 1.43 -11.23 -13.55
CA TYR A 51 0.26 -10.36 -13.32
C TYR A 51 0.74 -8.92 -13.20
N ASP A 52 0.54 -8.13 -14.26
CA ASP A 52 0.86 -6.71 -14.28
C ASP A 52 -0.43 -5.89 -14.23
N ILE A 53 -0.66 -5.24 -13.09
CA ILE A 53 -1.87 -4.42 -12.85
C ILE A 53 -1.94 -3.19 -13.78
N CYS A 54 -0.84 -2.77 -14.37
CA CYS A 54 -0.82 -1.70 -15.35
C CYS A 54 -1.50 -2.08 -16.68
N ASN A 55 -1.63 -3.38 -16.98
CA ASN A 55 -2.13 -3.88 -18.26
C ASN A 55 -3.63 -4.24 -18.24
N GLY A 56 -4.28 -4.21 -17.09
CA GLY A 56 -5.72 -4.47 -16.95
C GLY A 56 -6.05 -5.10 -15.59
N PRO A 57 -7.35 -5.22 -15.29
CA PRO A 57 -7.80 -5.99 -14.15
C PRO A 57 -7.47 -7.49 -14.36
N TYR A 58 -7.27 -8.21 -13.27
CA TYR A 58 -7.01 -9.64 -13.37
C TYR A 58 -8.30 -10.40 -13.69
N THR A 59 -8.18 -11.37 -14.59
CA THR A 59 -9.31 -12.17 -15.07
C THR A 59 -9.14 -13.65 -14.72
N GLY A 60 -10.26 -14.31 -14.49
CA GLY A 60 -10.34 -15.77 -14.33
C GLY A 60 -10.54 -16.49 -15.64
N GLU A 61 -10.89 -17.77 -15.56
CA GLU A 61 -11.26 -18.58 -16.71
C GLU A 61 -12.48 -17.95 -17.40
N GLY A 62 -12.45 -17.90 -18.74
CA GLY A 62 -13.50 -17.25 -19.53
C GLY A 62 -13.41 -15.71 -19.61
N GLY A 63 -12.36 -15.08 -19.06
CA GLY A 63 -12.11 -13.64 -19.18
C GLY A 63 -12.91 -12.74 -18.22
N ALA A 64 -13.70 -13.31 -17.31
CA ALA A 64 -14.42 -12.53 -16.29
C ALA A 64 -13.46 -11.88 -15.30
N VAL A 65 -13.68 -10.59 -14.98
CA VAL A 65 -12.89 -9.87 -13.98
C VAL A 65 -13.06 -10.49 -12.61
N LEU A 66 -11.95 -10.83 -11.96
CA LEU A 66 -11.95 -11.36 -10.60
C LEU A 66 -12.44 -10.29 -9.61
N GLN A 67 -13.21 -10.71 -8.60
CA GLN A 67 -13.86 -9.81 -7.64
C GLN A 67 -13.44 -10.15 -6.21
N PHE A 68 -13.06 -9.12 -5.43
CA PHE A 68 -12.55 -9.25 -4.06
C PHE A 68 -13.25 -8.27 -3.12
N ASP A 69 -13.33 -8.64 -1.84
CA ASP A 69 -13.81 -7.75 -0.78
C ASP A 69 -12.72 -6.78 -0.34
N ILE A 70 -11.46 -7.21 -0.42
CA ILE A 70 -10.31 -6.36 -0.13
C ILE A 70 -9.13 -6.67 -1.05
N ILE A 71 -8.46 -5.62 -1.51
CA ILE A 71 -7.21 -5.72 -2.27
C ILE A 71 -6.11 -5.00 -1.50
N LEU A 72 -4.94 -5.64 -1.40
CA LEU A 72 -3.77 -5.12 -0.69
C LEU A 72 -2.64 -4.84 -1.68
N ALA A 73 -1.92 -3.73 -1.47
CA ALA A 73 -0.70 -3.40 -2.20
C ALA A 73 0.32 -2.74 -1.27
N ASN A 74 1.39 -3.43 -0.96
CA ASN A 74 2.41 -2.95 -0.04
C ASN A 74 3.74 -2.70 -0.74
N GLN A 75 4.12 -1.44 -0.91
CA GLN A 75 5.33 -1.02 -1.63
C GLN A 75 5.34 -1.59 -3.06
N VAL A 76 4.36 -1.18 -3.85
CA VAL A 76 4.17 -1.60 -5.24
C VAL A 76 3.95 -0.40 -6.15
N TRP A 77 3.15 0.60 -5.71
CA TRP A 77 2.73 1.70 -6.58
C TRP A 77 3.89 2.58 -7.04
N GLU A 78 4.93 2.70 -6.21
CA GLU A 78 6.18 3.40 -6.55
C GLU A 78 6.89 2.82 -7.79
N HIS A 79 6.63 1.55 -8.10
CA HIS A 79 7.24 0.81 -9.20
C HIS A 79 6.39 0.81 -10.49
N LEU A 80 5.20 1.40 -10.46
CA LEU A 80 4.27 1.29 -11.59
C LEU A 80 4.45 2.42 -12.61
N ASP A 81 4.59 2.05 -13.89
CA ASP A 81 4.63 3.00 -15.01
C ASP A 81 3.30 3.73 -15.20
N ARG A 82 2.18 3.08 -14.87
CA ARG A 82 0.84 3.63 -15.04
C ARG A 82 -0.01 3.53 -13.76
N PRO A 83 0.41 4.23 -12.67
CA PRO A 83 -0.19 4.08 -11.34
C PRO A 83 -1.67 4.47 -11.29
N TYR A 84 -2.10 5.44 -12.09
CA TYR A 84 -3.50 5.85 -12.21
C TYR A 84 -4.35 4.75 -12.87
N ALA A 85 -3.91 4.20 -14.01
CA ALA A 85 -4.61 3.10 -14.66
C ALA A 85 -4.71 1.88 -13.72
N ALA A 86 -3.62 1.56 -13.02
CA ALA A 86 -3.57 0.46 -12.07
C ALA A 86 -4.63 0.59 -10.96
N ILE A 87 -4.85 1.80 -10.40
CA ILE A 87 -5.89 2.01 -9.38
C ILE A 87 -7.30 1.81 -9.96
N ARG A 88 -7.54 2.24 -11.19
CA ARG A 88 -8.83 2.00 -11.86
C ARG A 88 -9.08 0.51 -12.03
N HIS A 89 -8.07 -0.26 -12.44
CA HIS A 89 -8.16 -1.72 -12.55
C HIS A 89 -8.43 -2.37 -11.18
N VAL A 90 -7.77 -1.90 -10.12
CA VAL A 90 -8.07 -2.34 -8.75
C VAL A 90 -9.52 -2.07 -8.39
N ARG A 91 -10.01 -0.85 -8.65
CA ARG A 91 -11.39 -0.47 -8.35
C ARG A 91 -12.40 -1.35 -9.10
N GLU A 92 -12.08 -1.76 -10.34
CA GLU A 92 -12.89 -2.67 -11.14
C GLU A 92 -12.96 -4.07 -10.50
N MET A 93 -11.84 -4.55 -9.93
CA MET A 93 -11.75 -5.83 -9.22
C MET A 93 -12.34 -5.81 -7.79
N LEU A 94 -12.72 -4.66 -7.25
CA LEU A 94 -13.39 -4.59 -5.97
C LEU A 94 -14.90 -4.81 -6.14
N ARG A 95 -15.48 -5.64 -5.28
CA ARG A 95 -16.94 -5.73 -5.09
C ARG A 95 -17.52 -4.38 -4.66
N PRO A 96 -18.81 -4.14 -4.76
CA PRO A 96 -19.46 -3.01 -4.10
C PRO A 96 -19.07 -2.95 -2.62
N ASP A 97 -18.75 -1.76 -2.11
CA ASP A 97 -18.25 -1.50 -0.75
C ASP A 97 -16.93 -2.20 -0.38
N GLY A 98 -16.24 -2.79 -1.35
CA GLY A 98 -14.93 -3.42 -1.16
C GLY A 98 -13.83 -2.40 -0.84
N TRP A 99 -12.74 -2.88 -0.25
CA TRP A 99 -11.65 -2.06 0.29
C TRP A 99 -10.36 -2.17 -0.52
N PHE A 100 -9.69 -1.05 -0.70
CA PHE A 100 -8.33 -1.01 -1.20
C PHE A 100 -7.39 -0.44 -0.14
N TRP A 101 -6.45 -1.26 0.32
CA TRP A 101 -5.35 -0.82 1.18
C TRP A 101 -4.05 -0.77 0.38
N LEU A 102 -3.36 0.38 0.44
CA LEU A 102 -2.04 0.51 -0.18
C LEU A 102 -1.09 1.31 0.70
N ALA A 103 0.20 0.97 0.61
CA ALA A 103 1.29 1.68 1.25
C ALA A 103 2.44 1.88 0.27
N VAL A 104 3.03 3.08 0.29
CA VAL A 104 4.09 3.53 -0.60
C VAL A 104 5.17 4.28 0.19
N PRO A 105 6.42 4.29 -0.28
CA PRO A 105 7.45 5.13 0.31
C PRO A 105 7.26 6.60 -0.10
N PHE A 106 7.88 7.50 0.66
CA PHE A 106 8.01 8.90 0.27
C PHE A 106 9.48 9.33 0.35
N TYR A 107 10.02 9.63 1.52
CA TYR A 107 11.40 10.06 1.68
C TYR A 107 12.32 8.87 1.92
N ILE A 108 12.77 8.27 0.83
CA ILE A 108 13.75 7.18 0.81
C ILE A 108 14.70 7.37 -0.37
N PRO A 109 15.88 6.75 -0.36
CA PRO A 109 16.74 6.71 -1.53
C PRO A 109 16.05 6.14 -2.75
N TYR A 110 16.56 6.49 -3.93
CA TYR A 110 16.15 5.82 -5.17
C TYR A 110 16.40 4.31 -5.05
N HIS A 111 15.39 3.50 -5.36
CA HIS A 111 15.53 2.05 -5.38
C HIS A 111 14.87 1.45 -6.63
N GLY A 112 15.66 1.29 -7.68
CA GLY A 112 15.22 0.89 -9.01
C GLY A 112 15.08 -0.62 -9.21
N ASP A 113 14.70 -1.40 -8.22
CA ASP A 113 14.44 -2.83 -8.35
C ASP A 113 12.95 -3.13 -8.13
N PRO A 114 12.18 -3.37 -9.22
CA PRO A 114 12.57 -3.38 -10.64
C PRO A 114 12.74 -1.99 -11.29
N VAL A 115 12.02 -0.97 -10.80
CA VAL A 115 12.03 0.41 -11.31
C VAL A 115 11.51 1.34 -10.22
N ASP A 116 11.88 2.60 -10.20
CA ASP A 116 11.43 3.59 -9.23
C ASP A 116 10.80 4.78 -9.96
N CYS A 117 9.46 4.86 -9.96
CA CYS A 117 8.70 5.78 -10.81
C CYS A 117 8.13 6.97 -10.05
N SER A 118 7.65 6.76 -8.81
CA SER A 118 6.79 7.78 -8.18
C SER A 118 6.86 7.80 -6.65
N ARG A 119 6.51 8.96 -6.08
CA ARG A 119 6.34 9.20 -4.65
C ARG A 119 5.05 9.98 -4.41
N TRP A 120 4.34 9.67 -3.33
CA TRP A 120 3.13 10.39 -2.95
C TRP A 120 3.14 10.77 -1.47
N SER A 121 2.86 12.04 -1.18
CA SER A 121 2.40 12.47 0.14
C SER A 121 1.01 11.87 0.42
N ALA A 122 0.54 11.93 1.66
CA ALA A 122 -0.83 11.48 1.99
C ALA A 122 -1.89 12.20 1.15
N ARG A 123 -1.71 13.52 0.90
CA ARG A 123 -2.61 14.28 0.04
C ARG A 123 -2.55 13.82 -1.42
N GLY A 124 -1.34 13.61 -1.96
CA GLY A 124 -1.15 13.12 -3.33
C GLY A 124 -1.76 11.74 -3.52
N LEU A 125 -1.58 10.82 -2.56
CA LEU A 125 -2.16 9.49 -2.62
C LEU A 125 -3.69 9.52 -2.54
N LYS A 126 -4.26 10.39 -1.68
CA LYS A 126 -5.71 10.61 -1.62
C LYS A 126 -6.27 11.13 -2.94
N ASN A 127 -5.61 12.12 -3.55
CA ASN A 127 -6.03 12.68 -4.84
C ASN A 127 -6.00 11.63 -5.95
N LEU A 128 -4.95 10.78 -5.99
CA LEU A 128 -4.84 9.68 -6.95
C LEU A 128 -6.01 8.68 -6.84
N LEU A 129 -6.45 8.39 -5.61
CA LEU A 129 -7.62 7.53 -5.35
C LEU A 129 -8.94 8.20 -5.78
N ILE A 130 -9.12 9.49 -5.46
CA ILE A 130 -10.31 10.26 -5.88
C ILE A 130 -10.41 10.30 -7.41
N GLU A 131 -9.31 10.57 -8.09
CA GLU A 131 -9.24 10.64 -9.56
C GLU A 131 -9.58 9.28 -10.21
N ALA A 132 -9.27 8.18 -9.52
CA ALA A 132 -9.65 6.84 -9.95
C ALA A 132 -11.12 6.47 -9.62
N GLY A 133 -11.87 7.35 -8.96
CA GLY A 133 -13.30 7.22 -8.71
C GLY A 133 -13.69 6.75 -7.30
N PHE A 134 -12.76 6.71 -6.34
CA PHE A 134 -13.12 6.52 -4.94
C PHE A 134 -13.71 7.82 -4.36
N HIS A 135 -14.73 7.72 -3.51
CA HIS A 135 -15.31 8.89 -2.86
C HIS A 135 -14.37 9.47 -1.80
N GLU A 136 -14.23 10.79 -1.76
CA GLU A 136 -13.30 11.46 -0.87
C GLU A 136 -13.52 11.18 0.61
N ASP A 137 -14.76 11.09 1.04
CA ASP A 137 -15.19 10.80 2.42
C ASP A 137 -14.97 9.34 2.84
N ARG A 138 -14.77 8.45 1.86
CA ARG A 138 -14.46 7.03 2.07
C ARG A 138 -12.97 6.72 1.97
N ILE A 139 -12.09 7.74 1.94
CA ILE A 139 -10.64 7.58 1.88
C ILE A 139 -10.00 8.09 3.15
N THR A 140 -9.33 7.19 3.87
CA THR A 140 -8.42 7.57 4.95
C THR A 140 -6.99 7.42 4.45
N ALA A 141 -6.24 8.54 4.36
CA ALA A 141 -4.83 8.55 4.00
C ALA A 141 -4.00 9.12 5.16
N ARG A 142 -2.83 8.53 5.40
CA ARG A 142 -1.89 8.94 6.44
C ARG A 142 -0.46 8.87 5.92
N GLN A 143 0.41 9.58 6.62
CA GLN A 143 1.86 9.53 6.42
C GLN A 143 2.55 9.55 7.78
N TRP A 144 3.74 9.00 7.81
CA TRP A 144 4.59 9.03 8.98
C TRP A 144 6.04 9.26 8.57
N GLY A 145 6.74 9.98 9.39
CA GLY A 145 8.17 10.17 9.38
C GLY A 145 8.56 11.26 10.36
N ASN A 146 9.86 11.46 10.54
CA ASN A 146 10.46 12.58 11.25
C ASN A 146 11.89 12.78 10.77
N ARG A 147 12.52 13.88 11.18
CA ARG A 147 13.86 14.24 10.74
C ARG A 147 14.90 13.19 11.09
N ALA A 148 14.86 12.61 12.28
CA ALA A 148 15.82 11.58 12.71
C ALA A 148 15.70 10.31 11.87
N ALA A 149 14.48 9.81 11.68
CA ALA A 149 14.22 8.65 10.85
C ALA A 149 14.53 8.91 9.36
N ALA A 150 14.29 10.14 8.85
CA ALA A 150 14.69 10.54 7.49
C ALA A 150 16.22 10.52 7.34
N ALA A 151 16.97 11.01 8.32
CA ALA A 151 18.43 10.99 8.30
C ALA A 151 18.99 9.55 8.22
N ARG A 152 18.37 8.60 8.91
CA ARG A 152 18.76 7.18 8.83
C ARG A 152 18.59 6.54 7.45
N ASN A 153 17.76 7.12 6.59
CA ASN A 153 17.66 6.67 5.19
C ASN A 153 18.84 7.12 4.31
N LEU A 154 19.74 7.97 4.83
CA LEU A 154 20.97 8.39 4.15
C LEU A 154 22.18 7.54 4.56
N GLU A 155 22.02 6.63 5.51
CA GLU A 155 23.07 5.71 5.96
C GLU A 155 23.28 4.57 4.96
N ALA A 156 24.45 3.90 5.03
CA ALA A 156 24.84 2.85 4.09
C ALA A 156 23.95 1.60 4.18
N ASP A 157 23.49 1.25 5.39
CA ASP A 157 22.65 0.07 5.63
C ASP A 157 21.15 0.42 5.42
N TRP A 158 20.71 0.31 4.19
CA TRP A 158 19.33 0.58 3.81
C TRP A 158 18.54 -0.70 3.45
N PRO A 159 17.28 -0.86 3.83
CA PRO A 159 16.47 0.04 4.68
C PRO A 159 16.84 -0.07 6.16
N PRO A 160 16.81 1.03 6.91
CA PRO A 160 17.18 1.02 8.32
C PRO A 160 16.30 0.08 9.14
N ALA A 161 16.93 -0.76 9.96
CA ALA A 161 16.23 -1.58 10.93
C ALA A 161 15.66 -0.70 12.06
N HIS A 162 14.45 -1.05 12.53
CA HIS A 162 13.86 -0.40 13.71
C HIS A 162 14.51 -0.90 14.99
N ASP A 163 15.01 0.04 15.80
CA ASP A 163 15.51 -0.17 17.14
C ASP A 163 14.51 0.42 18.14
N PRO A 164 13.81 -0.41 18.95
CA PRO A 164 12.79 0.08 19.87
C PRO A 164 13.35 0.93 21.01
N ASP A 165 14.65 0.85 21.31
CA ASP A 165 15.28 1.55 22.42
C ASP A 165 15.76 2.95 22.02
N THR A 166 16.01 3.20 20.74
CA THR A 166 16.64 4.46 20.26
C THR A 166 15.82 5.22 19.23
N ASP A 167 14.93 4.56 18.47
CA ASP A 167 14.17 5.21 17.43
C ASP A 167 12.98 6.01 17.98
N ASP A 168 12.96 7.30 17.67
CA ASP A 168 11.79 8.15 17.90
C ASP A 168 10.71 7.86 16.85
N LEU A 169 9.52 7.45 17.31
CA LEU A 169 8.35 7.18 16.45
C LEU A 169 7.33 8.33 16.43
N THR A 170 7.65 9.50 17.01
CA THR A 170 6.81 10.70 16.85
C THR A 170 6.73 11.09 15.37
N ASN A 171 5.60 11.66 14.97
CA ASN A 171 5.39 12.08 13.59
C ASN A 171 5.69 13.56 13.40
N ASP A 172 6.61 13.87 12.49
CA ASP A 172 6.80 15.22 11.96
C ASP A 172 6.26 15.24 10.50
N PRO A 173 5.13 15.92 10.23
CA PRO A 173 4.51 15.93 8.90
C PRO A 173 5.37 16.55 7.81
N GLN A 174 6.45 17.26 8.15
CA GLN A 174 7.39 17.84 7.19
C GLN A 174 8.40 16.81 6.64
N PHE A 175 8.57 15.66 7.31
CA PHE A 175 9.52 14.61 6.93
C PHE A 175 8.85 13.25 6.77
N PRO A 176 7.84 13.11 5.88
CA PRO A 176 7.18 11.84 5.68
C PRO A 176 8.12 10.82 5.03
N ILE A 177 8.18 9.61 5.56
CA ILE A 177 8.97 8.50 5.01
C ILE A 177 8.08 7.48 4.31
N CYS A 178 6.93 7.22 4.88
CA CYS A 178 5.97 6.25 4.38
C CYS A 178 4.57 6.86 4.38
N THR A 179 3.84 6.59 3.31
CA THR A 179 2.45 7.03 3.11
C THR A 179 1.58 5.80 2.88
N TRP A 180 0.37 5.78 3.42
CA TRP A 180 -0.58 4.69 3.20
C TRP A 180 -2.02 5.18 3.22
N ALA A 181 -2.89 4.41 2.60
CA ALA A 181 -4.31 4.71 2.53
C ALA A 181 -5.16 3.45 2.66
N LEU A 182 -6.38 3.65 3.12
CA LEU A 182 -7.48 2.70 3.06
C LEU A 182 -8.65 3.43 2.40
N ALA A 183 -9.15 2.89 1.29
CA ALA A 183 -10.23 3.47 0.50
C ALA A 183 -11.33 2.43 0.29
N GLN A 184 -12.59 2.84 0.42
CA GLN A 184 -13.76 2.01 0.13
C GLN A 184 -14.36 2.43 -1.22
N LYS A 185 -14.73 1.41 -2.04
CA LYS A 185 -15.37 1.60 -3.36
C LYS A 185 -16.79 2.13 -3.24
#